data_1e925d9de16a27db73eb68661391743a
#
_entry.id   1e925d9de16a27db73eb68661391743a
#
_cell.length_a   1.000
_cell.length_b   1.000
_cell.length_c   1.000
_cell.angle_alpha   90.00
_cell.angle_beta   90.00
_cell.angle_gamma   90.00
#
_symmetry.space_group_name_H-M   'P 1'
#
loop_
_entity.id
_entity.type
_entity.pdbx_description
1 polymer ?
#
loop_
_entity_poly.entity_id
_entity_poly.type
_entity_poly.pdbx_seq_one_letter_code
_entity_poly.pdbx_strand_id
1 'polypeptide(L)'
;MFQDAVAVVTGGAKGIGKVIAQEFKKAGAHVCVIDLLPNDYFVGDVGDKAALEAFAAKVIADYGRVNVLVNNALPLTRGLDTCTYEEF
;
A
#
# COMPACT_ATOMS: atom_id res chain seq x y z
N MET A 1 9.14 -12.48 13.04
CA MET A 1 7.83 -12.06 13.56
C MET A 1 6.76 -11.99 12.46
N PHE A 2 7.07 -11.37 11.33
CA PHE A 2 6.12 -11.25 10.21
C PHE A 2 6.41 -12.25 9.08
N GLN A 3 7.01 -13.38 9.43
CA GLN A 3 7.37 -14.40 8.45
C GLN A 3 6.14 -14.83 7.66
N ASP A 4 6.23 -14.72 6.34
CA ASP A 4 5.15 -15.06 5.40
C ASP A 4 3.87 -14.23 5.54
N ALA A 5 3.84 -13.19 6.36
CA ALA A 5 2.73 -12.26 6.40
C ALA A 5 2.66 -11.47 5.11
N VAL A 6 1.47 -11.09 4.70
CA VAL A 6 1.25 -10.22 3.53
C VAL A 6 0.94 -8.82 4.03
N ALA A 7 1.83 -7.88 3.74
CA ALA A 7 1.69 -6.49 4.17
C ALA A 7 1.43 -5.61 2.96
N VAL A 8 0.35 -4.83 3.02
CA VAL A 8 0.01 -3.84 2.00
C VAL A 8 0.41 -2.47 2.53
N VAL A 9 1.16 -1.72 1.74
CA VAL A 9 1.59 -0.37 2.10
C VAL A 9 1.17 0.60 1.01
N THR A 10 0.29 1.52 1.34
CA THR A 10 -0.06 2.59 0.40
C THR A 10 0.95 3.71 0.52
N GLY A 11 1.42 4.24 -0.62
CA GLY A 11 2.46 5.26 -0.60
C GLY A 11 3.82 4.73 -0.18
N GLY A 12 4.13 3.48 -0.51
CA GLY A 12 5.35 2.80 -0.08
C GLY A 12 6.58 3.05 -0.94
N ALA A 13 6.51 3.90 -1.97
CA ALA A 13 7.63 4.09 -2.89
C ALA A 13 8.62 5.15 -2.43
N LYS A 14 8.28 5.96 -1.45
CA LYS A 14 9.18 6.98 -0.91
C LYS A 14 8.86 7.32 0.54
N GLY A 15 9.77 8.07 1.18
CA GLY A 15 9.58 8.62 2.50
C GLY A 15 9.33 7.56 3.55
N ILE A 16 8.44 7.88 4.50
CA ILE A 16 8.11 7.01 5.62
C ILE A 16 7.54 5.68 5.14
N GLY A 17 6.69 5.72 4.11
CA GLY A 17 6.11 4.50 3.55
C GLY A 17 7.16 3.53 3.01
N LYS A 18 8.19 4.06 2.36
CA LYS A 18 9.30 3.23 1.86
C LYS A 18 10.06 2.58 3.02
N VAL A 19 10.32 3.32 4.08
CA VAL A 19 10.99 2.77 5.26
C VAL A 19 10.16 1.66 5.89
N ILE A 20 8.86 1.89 6.05
CA ILE A 20 7.94 0.89 6.59
C ILE A 20 7.95 -0.38 5.72
N ALA A 21 7.87 -0.21 4.41
CA ALA A 21 7.88 -1.35 3.48
C ALA A 21 9.18 -2.15 3.61
N GLN A 22 10.31 -1.47 3.72
CA GLN A 22 11.60 -2.13 3.86
C GLN A 22 11.70 -2.88 5.19
N GLU A 23 11.17 -2.33 6.27
CA GLU A 23 11.20 -3.00 7.57
C GLU A 23 10.34 -4.26 7.57
N PHE A 24 9.18 -4.23 6.93
CA PHE A 24 8.38 -5.45 6.78
C PHE A 24 9.10 -6.52 5.97
N LYS A 25 9.78 -6.11 4.88
CA LYS A 25 10.56 -7.07 4.09
C LYS A 25 11.66 -7.72 4.93
N LYS A 26 12.37 -6.94 5.74
CA LYS A 26 13.40 -7.46 6.64
C LYS A 26 12.84 -8.43 7.65
N ALA A 27 11.60 -8.24 8.05
CA ALA A 27 10.93 -9.11 9.02
C ALA A 27 10.34 -10.37 8.39
N GLY A 28 10.52 -10.57 7.09
CA GLY A 28 10.08 -11.76 6.38
C GLY A 28 8.72 -11.65 5.72
N ALA A 29 8.11 -10.47 5.71
CA ALA A 29 6.80 -10.27 5.10
C ALA A 29 6.91 -10.12 3.58
N HIS A 30 5.82 -10.51 2.90
CA HIS A 30 5.61 -10.17 1.50
C HIS A 30 4.98 -8.79 1.46
N VAL A 31 5.63 -7.84 0.81
CA VAL A 31 5.18 -6.45 0.81
C VAL A 31 4.60 -6.08 -0.55
N CYS A 32 3.37 -5.58 -0.54
CA CYS A 32 2.64 -5.15 -1.72
C CYS A 32 2.44 -3.64 -1.63
N VAL A 33 3.08 -2.89 -2.51
CA VAL A 33 3.04 -1.43 -2.51
C VAL A 33 2.13 -0.93 -3.62
N ILE A 34 1.27 0.04 -3.32
CA ILE A 34 0.59 0.84 -4.34
C ILE A 34 1.03 2.30 -4.15
N ASP A 35 1.51 2.91 -5.21
CA ASP A 35 1.99 4.29 -5.21
C ASP A 35 1.93 4.85 -6.62
N LEU A 36 1.77 6.16 -6.76
CA LEU A 36 1.86 6.84 -8.05
C LEU A 36 3.28 6.77 -8.62
N LEU A 37 4.28 6.69 -7.75
CA LEU A 37 5.68 6.61 -8.15
C LEU A 37 6.02 5.18 -8.58
N PRO A 38 7.02 5.02 -9.46
CA PRO A 38 7.50 3.70 -9.84
C PRO A 38 7.91 2.89 -8.61
N ASN A 39 7.50 1.64 -8.58
CA ASN A 39 7.83 0.70 -7.52
C ASN A 39 7.77 -0.71 -8.10
N ASP A 40 8.18 -1.69 -7.32
CA ASP A 40 8.29 -3.07 -7.80
C ASP A 40 7.01 -3.88 -7.59
N TYR A 41 5.88 -3.27 -7.27
CA TYR A 41 4.64 -4.01 -7.16
C TYR A 41 3.51 -3.41 -8.00
N PHE A 42 2.98 -2.24 -7.65
CA PHE A 42 1.83 -1.68 -8.36
C PHE A 42 1.92 -0.15 -8.43
N VAL A 43 1.88 0.39 -9.64
CA VAL A 43 1.84 1.84 -9.86
C VAL A 43 0.40 2.25 -10.11
N GLY A 44 -0.15 3.07 -9.23
CA GLY A 44 -1.52 3.52 -9.36
C GLY A 44 -1.87 4.54 -8.29
N ASP A 45 -2.99 5.23 -8.51
CA ASP A 45 -3.50 6.26 -7.61
C ASP A 45 -4.47 5.61 -6.61
N VAL A 46 -4.17 5.72 -5.32
CA VAL A 46 -5.05 5.20 -4.27
C VAL A 46 -6.41 5.90 -4.24
N GLY A 47 -6.52 7.08 -4.85
CA GLY A 47 -7.78 7.79 -4.98
C GLY A 47 -8.64 7.30 -6.14
N ASP A 48 -8.10 6.44 -6.99
CA ASP A 48 -8.82 5.89 -8.14
C ASP A 48 -9.37 4.50 -7.77
N LYS A 49 -10.71 4.39 -7.75
CA LYS A 49 -11.37 3.15 -7.39
C LYS A 49 -10.94 1.97 -8.28
N ALA A 50 -10.85 2.21 -9.59
CA ALA A 50 -10.45 1.15 -10.52
C ALA A 50 -9.03 0.66 -10.25
N ALA A 51 -8.11 1.58 -9.92
CA ALA A 51 -6.75 1.22 -9.58
C ALA A 51 -6.70 0.42 -8.29
N LEU A 52 -7.46 0.82 -7.27
CA LEU A 52 -7.52 0.08 -6.02
C LEU A 52 -8.09 -1.32 -6.21
N GLU A 53 -9.13 -1.46 -7.02
CA GLU A 53 -9.71 -2.77 -7.31
C GLU A 53 -8.70 -3.67 -8.04
N ALA A 54 -7.99 -3.13 -9.01
CA ALA A 54 -6.96 -3.87 -9.74
C ALA A 54 -5.80 -4.27 -8.80
N PHE A 55 -5.40 -3.38 -7.92
CA PHE A 55 -4.36 -3.66 -6.93
C PHE A 55 -4.82 -4.78 -5.99
N ALA A 56 -6.02 -4.67 -5.44
CA ALA A 56 -6.55 -5.69 -4.53
C ALA A 56 -6.63 -7.06 -5.22
N ALA A 57 -7.10 -7.08 -6.47
CA ALA A 57 -7.17 -8.32 -7.23
C ALA A 57 -5.79 -8.95 -7.42
N LYS A 58 -4.77 -8.11 -7.67
CA LYS A 58 -3.40 -8.60 -7.81
C LYS A 58 -2.88 -9.20 -6.52
N VAL A 59 -3.12 -8.54 -5.38
CA VAL A 59 -2.68 -9.05 -4.09
C VAL A 59 -3.33 -10.40 -3.78
N ILE A 60 -4.63 -10.49 -4.00
CA ILE A 60 -5.36 -11.75 -3.74
C ILE A 60 -4.90 -12.85 -4.70
N ALA A 61 -4.65 -12.52 -5.96
CA ALA A 61 -4.14 -13.51 -6.92
C ALA A 61 -2.75 -14.00 -6.54
N ASP A 62 -1.89 -13.10 -6.03
CA ASP A 62 -0.51 -13.45 -5.70
C ASP A 62 -0.40 -14.17 -4.35
N TYR A 63 -1.18 -13.75 -3.35
CA TYR A 63 -1.00 -14.21 -1.96
C TYR A 63 -2.26 -14.74 -1.30
N GLY A 64 -3.43 -14.40 -1.79
CA GLY A 64 -4.70 -14.89 -1.27
C GLY A 64 -5.18 -14.26 0.03
N ARG A 65 -4.41 -13.32 0.61
CA ARG A 65 -4.78 -12.70 1.89
C ARG A 65 -4.03 -11.39 2.10
N VAL A 66 -4.48 -10.63 3.10
CA VAL A 66 -3.76 -9.45 3.62
C VAL A 66 -3.74 -9.59 5.15
N ASN A 67 -2.57 -9.56 5.73
CA ASN A 67 -2.39 -9.63 7.19
C ASN A 67 -2.19 -8.25 7.81
N VAL A 68 -1.56 -7.33 7.10
CA VAL A 68 -1.25 -6.00 7.61
C VAL A 68 -1.56 -4.98 6.52
N LEU A 69 -2.25 -3.92 6.90
CA LEU A 69 -2.51 -2.78 6.00
C LEU A 69 -1.93 -1.52 6.63
N VAL A 70 -0.98 -0.91 5.94
CA VAL A 70 -0.44 0.40 6.33
C VAL A 70 -0.98 1.45 5.36
N ASN A 71 -1.87 2.29 5.86
CA ASN A 71 -2.54 3.30 5.05
C ASN A 71 -1.81 4.62 5.17
N ASN A 72 -0.75 4.78 4.38
CA ASN A 72 0.17 5.91 4.45
C ASN A 72 -0.10 6.98 3.39
N ALA A 73 -0.64 6.59 2.23
CA ALA A 73 -0.86 7.54 1.14
C ALA A 73 -2.11 8.38 1.36
N LEU A 74 -2.03 9.66 1.01
CA LEU A 74 -3.18 10.54 0.96
C LEU A 74 -3.64 10.67 -0.49
N PRO A 75 -4.96 10.64 -0.77
CA PRO A 75 -5.46 10.90 -2.12
C PRO A 75 -5.07 12.29 -2.58
N LEU A 76 -4.46 12.39 -3.74
CA LEU A 76 -3.96 13.66 -4.26
C LEU A 76 -5.08 14.62 -4.69
N THR A 77 -6.26 14.07 -4.94
CA THR A 77 -7.41 14.89 -5.36
C THR A 77 -8.08 15.61 -4.21
N ARG A 78 -7.62 15.39 -2.98
CA ARG A 78 -8.19 15.98 -1.78
C ARG A 78 -7.18 16.89 -1.11
N GLY A 79 -7.64 18.03 -0.64
CA GLY A 79 -6.85 18.85 0.23
C GLY A 79 -6.78 18.25 1.63
N LEU A 80 -5.75 18.58 2.38
CA LEU A 80 -5.61 18.06 3.74
C LEU A 80 -6.75 18.49 4.65
N ASP A 81 -7.32 19.65 4.40
CA ASP A 81 -8.42 20.19 5.18
C ASP A 81 -9.73 19.44 4.95
N THR A 82 -9.82 18.66 3.89
CA THR A 82 -11.02 17.86 3.59
C THR A 82 -10.85 16.40 3.93
N CYS A 83 -9.64 15.99 4.31
CA CYS A 83 -9.38 14.61 4.68
C CYS A 83 -9.79 14.38 6.13
N THR A 84 -10.49 13.28 6.37
CA THR A 84 -10.87 12.86 7.70
C THR A 84 -10.33 11.47 7.97
N TYR A 85 -10.39 11.05 9.20
CA TYR A 85 -9.92 9.71 9.56
C TYR A 85 -10.71 8.60 8.88
N GLU A 86 -11.96 8.85 8.56
CA GLU A 86 -12.79 7.88 7.86
C GLU A 86 -12.36 7.66 6.43
N GLU A 87 -11.53 8.54 5.90
CA GLU A 87 -11.06 8.45 4.52
C GLU A 87 -9.74 7.70 4.37
N PHE A 88 -9.17 7.27 5.46
CA PHE A 88 -7.93 6.49 5.46
C PHE A 88 -8.14 5.01 5.64
#